data_c70d928a4e5ac01b62a0bb075d128a86
#
_entry.id   c70d928a4e5ac01b62a0bb075d128a86
#
_cell.length_a   1.000
_cell.length_b   1.000
_cell.length_c   1.000
_cell.angle_alpha   90.00
_cell.angle_beta   90.00
_cell.angle_gamma   90.00
#
_symmetry.space_group_name_H-M   'P 1'
#
loop_
_entity.id
_entity.type
_entity.pdbx_description
1 polymer ?
#
loop_
_entity_poly.entity_id
_entity_poly.type
_entity_poly.pdbx_seq_one_letter_code
_entity_poly.pdbx_strand_id
1 'polypeptide(L)'
;MIRTRFLVAAAAALLGVAALGGIVLATPASLVTSTTLATGSLGPINLNIKNGDWKTEIRTKGQTSLTVVENRVAPGGSFGWHSHPGPSLVIVKSGTLTFYLASDPTCSPTVHSAGEAYVDEGTDVHIARNEGTTEAVVIVTRLIPAGSAPRIDQPDPGTCPF
;
A
#
# COMPACT_ATOMS: atom_id res chain seq x y z
N MET A 1 72.80 -6.81 40.05
CA MET A 1 71.99 -5.72 39.49
C MET A 1 70.94 -6.32 38.57
N ILE A 2 69.74 -6.50 39.08
CA ILE A 2 68.64 -7.10 38.38
C ILE A 2 67.70 -5.94 37.94
N ARG A 3 67.57 -5.72 36.62
CA ARG A 3 66.64 -4.71 36.05
C ARG A 3 65.29 -5.35 35.78
N THR A 4 64.32 -5.02 36.61
CA THR A 4 62.89 -5.41 36.41
C THR A 4 62.28 -4.56 35.36
N ARG A 5 61.77 -5.18 34.24
CA ARG A 5 61.02 -4.52 33.19
C ARG A 5 59.53 -4.65 33.49
N PHE A 6 58.85 -3.55 33.74
CA PHE A 6 57.39 -3.48 33.86
C PHE A 6 56.79 -3.47 32.47
N LEU A 7 56.00 -4.48 32.13
CA LEU A 7 55.13 -4.51 30.95
C LEU A 7 53.81 -3.87 31.33
N VAL A 8 53.51 -2.74 30.74
CA VAL A 8 52.17 -2.10 30.81
C VAL A 8 51.32 -2.71 29.72
N ALA A 9 50.33 -3.51 30.10
CA ALA A 9 49.30 -4.00 29.17
C ALA A 9 48.20 -2.96 29.05
N ALA A 10 48.08 -2.32 27.88
CA ALA A 10 46.96 -1.45 27.54
C ALA A 10 45.78 -2.31 27.07
N ALA A 11 44.74 -2.39 27.90
CA ALA A 11 43.46 -3.01 27.50
C ALA A 11 42.65 -2.00 26.67
N ALA A 12 42.53 -2.20 25.36
CA ALA A 12 41.64 -1.45 24.49
C ALA A 12 40.21 -2.00 24.66
N ALA A 13 39.34 -1.25 25.34
CA ALA A 13 37.92 -1.55 25.41
C ALA A 13 37.25 -1.17 24.08
N LEU A 14 36.91 -2.16 23.25
CA LEU A 14 36.05 -2.01 22.08
C LEU A 14 34.59 -1.85 22.54
N LEU A 15 34.10 -0.60 22.57
CA LEU A 15 32.69 -0.30 22.71
C LEU A 15 32.00 -0.66 21.39
N GLY A 16 31.43 -1.87 21.34
CA GLY A 16 30.54 -2.27 20.27
C GLY A 16 29.22 -1.48 20.37
N VAL A 17 29.01 -0.53 19.47
CA VAL A 17 27.69 0.08 19.27
C VAL A 17 26.82 -0.97 18.60
N ALA A 18 25.98 -1.65 19.35
CA ALA A 18 24.90 -2.46 18.82
C ALA A 18 23.88 -1.51 18.17
N ALA A 19 23.89 -1.41 16.86
CA ALA A 19 22.80 -0.79 16.12
C ALA A 19 21.54 -1.64 16.37
N LEU A 20 20.65 -1.16 17.23
CA LEU A 20 19.29 -1.69 17.36
C LEU A 20 18.54 -1.35 16.07
N GLY A 21 18.69 -2.20 15.06
CA GLY A 21 17.84 -2.17 13.89
C GLY A 21 16.42 -2.48 14.36
N GLY A 22 15.57 -1.45 14.48
CA GLY A 22 14.16 -1.63 14.77
C GLY A 22 13.54 -2.53 13.68
N ILE A 23 12.85 -3.60 14.08
CA ILE A 23 12.04 -4.41 13.15
C ILE A 23 10.86 -3.53 12.78
N VAL A 24 10.86 -3.02 11.57
CA VAL A 24 9.72 -2.28 11.02
C VAL A 24 8.71 -3.33 10.56
N LEU A 25 7.60 -3.45 11.28
CA LEU A 25 6.53 -4.40 10.97
C LEU A 25 5.57 -3.78 9.96
N ALA A 26 5.13 -4.61 9.01
CA ALA A 26 4.06 -4.24 8.08
C ALA A 26 2.75 -4.00 8.86
N THR A 27 1.95 -3.04 8.40
CA THR A 27 0.67 -2.70 9.04
C THR A 27 -0.45 -3.54 8.39
N PRO A 28 -1.06 -4.48 9.12
CA PRO A 28 -2.13 -5.31 8.57
C PRO A 28 -3.42 -4.51 8.39
N ALA A 29 -4.30 -5.02 7.51
CA ALA A 29 -5.67 -4.54 7.44
C ALA A 29 -6.43 -4.87 8.72
N SER A 30 -7.34 -3.99 9.15
CA SER A 30 -8.19 -4.16 10.32
C SER A 30 -9.63 -3.80 10.01
N LEU A 31 -10.60 -4.57 10.52
CA LEU A 31 -12.05 -4.34 10.33
C LEU A 31 -12.45 -4.24 8.85
N VAL A 32 -11.78 -4.98 7.98
CA VAL A 32 -12.04 -5.07 6.55
C VAL A 32 -12.43 -6.50 6.19
N THR A 33 -13.52 -6.63 5.44
CA THR A 33 -13.93 -7.90 4.81
C THR A 33 -13.85 -7.75 3.29
N SER A 34 -13.15 -8.67 2.63
CA SER A 34 -12.96 -8.66 1.17
C SER A 34 -13.62 -9.87 0.54
N THR A 35 -14.40 -9.65 -0.50
CA THR A 35 -15.05 -10.71 -1.30
C THR A 35 -14.63 -10.55 -2.75
N THR A 36 -13.95 -11.54 -3.31
CA THR A 36 -13.67 -11.58 -4.76
C THR A 36 -14.96 -11.92 -5.49
N LEU A 37 -15.43 -11.00 -6.34
CA LEU A 37 -16.63 -11.17 -7.14
C LEU A 37 -16.35 -11.91 -8.45
N ALA A 38 -15.22 -11.61 -9.08
CA ALA A 38 -14.79 -12.25 -10.33
C ALA A 38 -13.27 -12.10 -10.53
N THR A 39 -12.70 -13.06 -11.24
CA THR A 39 -11.31 -12.99 -11.73
C THR A 39 -11.25 -13.52 -13.16
N GLY A 40 -10.51 -12.81 -14.01
CA GLY A 40 -10.23 -13.20 -15.38
C GLY A 40 -8.77 -12.98 -15.75
N SER A 41 -8.35 -13.57 -16.86
CA SER A 41 -7.01 -13.40 -17.41
C SER A 41 -7.09 -12.70 -18.77
N LEU A 42 -6.18 -11.77 -18.98
CA LEU A 42 -6.00 -11.06 -20.24
C LEU A 42 -4.59 -11.28 -20.76
N GLY A 43 -4.45 -11.48 -22.06
CA GLY A 43 -3.15 -11.41 -22.73
C GLY A 43 -2.56 -9.99 -22.68
N PRO A 44 -1.39 -9.78 -23.31
CA PRO A 44 -0.84 -8.42 -23.44
C PRO A 44 -1.84 -7.48 -24.09
N ILE A 45 -2.06 -6.32 -23.50
CA ILE A 45 -2.98 -5.30 -24.00
C ILE A 45 -2.17 -4.20 -24.69
N ASN A 46 -2.61 -3.80 -25.86
CA ASN A 46 -2.14 -2.60 -26.55
C ASN A 46 -3.36 -1.89 -27.14
N LEU A 47 -4.05 -1.17 -26.29
CA LEU A 47 -5.29 -0.48 -26.61
C LEU A 47 -5.03 1.02 -26.66
N ASN A 48 -5.45 1.64 -27.77
CA ASN A 48 -5.49 3.09 -27.94
C ASN A 48 -6.79 3.43 -28.67
N ILE A 49 -7.74 4.00 -27.93
CA ILE A 49 -9.05 4.38 -28.45
C ILE A 49 -9.19 5.89 -28.41
N LYS A 50 -9.67 6.48 -29.50
CA LYS A 50 -10.04 7.88 -29.59
C LYS A 50 -11.51 7.98 -30.04
N ASN A 51 -12.30 8.76 -29.30
CA ASN A 51 -13.69 9.07 -29.66
C ASN A 51 -13.93 10.58 -29.43
N GLY A 52 -13.90 11.36 -30.49
CA GLY A 52 -13.87 12.82 -30.41
C GLY A 52 -12.60 13.27 -29.67
N ASP A 53 -12.77 14.05 -28.61
CA ASP A 53 -11.68 14.53 -27.76
C ASP A 53 -11.31 13.56 -26.66
N TRP A 54 -12.11 12.51 -26.44
CA TRP A 54 -11.84 11.50 -25.42
C TRP A 54 -10.84 10.47 -25.92
N LYS A 55 -9.84 10.17 -25.10
CA LYS A 55 -8.77 9.21 -25.41
C LYS A 55 -8.55 8.26 -24.23
N THR A 56 -8.39 6.97 -24.55
CA THR A 56 -7.97 5.95 -23.57
C THR A 56 -6.80 5.15 -24.12
N GLU A 57 -5.78 4.99 -23.30
CA GLU A 57 -4.66 4.10 -23.56
C GLU A 57 -4.50 3.09 -22.43
N ILE A 58 -4.38 1.79 -22.79
CA ILE A 58 -4.06 0.72 -21.86
C ILE A 58 -2.97 -0.14 -22.50
N ARG A 59 -1.82 -0.26 -21.84
CA ARG A 59 -0.71 -1.08 -22.30
C ARG A 59 -0.21 -1.99 -21.19
N THR A 60 -0.20 -3.30 -21.46
CA THR A 60 0.44 -4.31 -20.61
C THR A 60 1.40 -5.14 -21.44
N LYS A 61 2.55 -5.53 -20.86
CA LYS A 61 3.59 -6.28 -21.58
C LYS A 61 3.49 -7.79 -21.42
N GLY A 62 2.67 -8.29 -20.52
CA GLY A 62 2.55 -9.70 -20.21
C GLY A 62 1.12 -10.11 -19.90
N GLN A 63 0.96 -11.35 -19.47
CA GLN A 63 -0.30 -11.85 -18.97
C GLN A 63 -0.74 -11.01 -17.76
N THR A 64 -2.00 -10.65 -17.74
CA THR A 64 -2.57 -9.74 -16.76
C THR A 64 -3.74 -10.43 -16.06
N SER A 65 -3.81 -10.32 -14.75
CA SER A 65 -4.97 -10.68 -13.96
C SER A 65 -5.89 -9.47 -13.82
N LEU A 66 -7.16 -9.66 -14.18
CA LEU A 66 -8.24 -8.71 -13.94
C LEU A 66 -9.12 -9.27 -12.83
N THR A 67 -9.19 -8.57 -11.69
CA THR A 67 -9.95 -9.03 -10.53
C THR A 67 -10.90 -7.96 -10.05
N VAL A 68 -12.16 -8.33 -9.78
CA VAL A 68 -13.15 -7.44 -9.16
C VAL A 68 -13.42 -7.91 -7.74
N VAL A 69 -13.29 -7.00 -6.79
CA VAL A 69 -13.42 -7.26 -5.35
C VAL A 69 -14.40 -6.26 -4.74
N GLU A 70 -15.31 -6.73 -3.89
CA GLU A 70 -16.04 -5.88 -2.97
C GLU A 70 -15.32 -5.89 -1.62
N ASN A 71 -14.97 -4.71 -1.10
CA ASN A 71 -14.46 -4.55 0.25
C ASN A 71 -15.47 -3.80 1.10
N ARG A 72 -15.70 -4.32 2.31
CA ARG A 72 -16.50 -3.70 3.35
C ARG A 72 -15.59 -3.30 4.49
N VAL A 73 -15.62 -2.04 4.83
CA VAL A 73 -14.76 -1.42 5.84
C VAL A 73 -15.65 -0.87 6.95
N ALA A 74 -15.65 -1.51 8.10
CA ALA A 74 -16.42 -1.03 9.24
C ALA A 74 -15.90 0.34 9.73
N PRO A 75 -16.68 1.12 10.50
CA PRO A 75 -16.19 2.35 11.12
C PRO A 75 -14.88 2.13 11.89
N GLY A 76 -13.89 2.97 11.67
CA GLY A 76 -12.54 2.83 12.20
C GLY A 76 -11.68 1.77 11.50
N GLY A 77 -12.22 1.08 10.50
CA GLY A 77 -11.47 0.07 9.73
C GLY A 77 -10.42 0.70 8.82
N SER A 78 -9.38 -0.07 8.54
CA SER A 78 -8.23 0.36 7.75
C SER A 78 -7.68 -0.78 6.92
N PHE A 79 -7.23 -0.45 5.71
CA PHE A 79 -6.46 -1.41 4.90
C PHE A 79 -5.01 -1.58 5.38
N GLY A 80 -4.50 -0.72 6.31
CA GLY A 80 -3.08 -0.66 6.63
C GLY A 80 -2.25 -0.08 5.47
N TRP A 81 -1.00 0.26 5.73
CA TRP A 81 -0.08 0.76 4.70
C TRP A 81 0.29 -0.35 3.72
N HIS A 82 0.13 -0.09 2.44
CA HIS A 82 0.37 -1.07 1.39
C HIS A 82 0.59 -0.42 0.02
N SER A 83 0.98 -1.25 -0.94
CA SER A 83 1.07 -0.91 -2.36
C SER A 83 0.51 -2.07 -3.20
N HIS A 84 0.42 -1.86 -4.51
CA HIS A 84 -0.04 -2.87 -5.48
C HIS A 84 0.94 -2.96 -6.67
N PRO A 85 1.05 -4.10 -7.35
CA PRO A 85 1.92 -4.25 -8.53
C PRO A 85 1.31 -3.65 -9.81
N GLY A 86 0.16 -2.98 -9.73
CA GLY A 86 -0.53 -2.34 -10.83
C GLY A 86 -1.77 -1.57 -10.36
N PRO A 87 -2.45 -0.87 -11.25
CA PRO A 87 -3.52 0.05 -10.88
C PRO A 87 -4.78 -0.65 -10.38
N SER A 88 -5.48 0.05 -9.50
CA SER A 88 -6.84 -0.25 -9.04
C SER A 88 -7.79 0.88 -9.42
N LEU A 89 -8.91 0.52 -10.06
CA LEU A 89 -10.04 1.40 -10.30
C LEU A 89 -11.04 1.17 -9.18
N VAL A 90 -11.31 2.18 -8.39
CA VAL A 90 -12.12 2.09 -7.19
C VAL A 90 -13.38 2.91 -7.33
N ILE A 91 -14.53 2.33 -6.96
CA ILE A 91 -15.81 3.02 -6.85
C ILE A 91 -16.28 2.89 -5.41
N VAL A 92 -16.61 4.00 -4.77
CA VAL A 92 -17.26 4.00 -3.45
C VAL A 92 -18.76 3.75 -3.67
N LYS A 93 -19.23 2.56 -3.25
CA LYS A 93 -20.62 2.13 -3.37
C LYS A 93 -21.50 2.73 -2.28
N SER A 94 -20.98 2.83 -1.06
CA SER A 94 -21.66 3.44 0.09
C SER A 94 -20.65 3.89 1.14
N GLY A 95 -21.05 4.83 2.00
CA GLY A 95 -20.19 5.42 3.03
C GLY A 95 -19.13 6.37 2.45
N THR A 96 -18.04 6.51 3.17
CA THR A 96 -16.87 7.31 2.77
C THR A 96 -15.59 6.53 3.04
N LEU A 97 -14.58 6.75 2.20
CA LEU A 97 -13.25 6.21 2.40
C LEU A 97 -12.23 7.35 2.32
N THR A 98 -11.35 7.44 3.30
CA THR A 98 -10.28 8.45 3.36
C THR A 98 -8.96 7.80 2.98
N PHE A 99 -8.26 8.40 2.05
CA PHE A 99 -7.03 7.93 1.45
C PHE A 99 -5.86 8.85 1.82
N TYR A 100 -4.71 8.27 2.17
CA TYR A 100 -3.48 8.98 2.50
C TYR A 100 -2.29 8.34 1.78
N LEU A 101 -1.34 9.18 1.36
CA LEU A 101 -0.09 8.75 0.73
C LEU A 101 1.07 8.80 1.74
N ALA A 102 1.91 7.77 1.73
CA ALA A 102 3.11 7.74 2.56
C ALA A 102 4.13 8.82 2.18
N SER A 103 4.12 9.25 0.92
CA SER A 103 4.99 10.30 0.38
C SER A 103 4.56 11.71 0.78
N ASP A 104 3.35 11.90 1.33
CA ASP A 104 2.88 13.20 1.79
C ASP A 104 3.27 13.44 3.26
N PRO A 105 4.25 14.31 3.55
CA PRO A 105 4.69 14.59 4.91
C PRO A 105 3.66 15.35 5.75
N THR A 106 2.61 15.89 5.11
CA THR A 106 1.54 16.64 5.79
C THR A 106 0.36 15.75 6.16
N CYS A 107 0.38 14.47 5.72
CA CYS A 107 -0.72 13.53 5.94
C CYS A 107 -2.09 14.10 5.54
N SER A 108 -2.15 14.70 4.35
CA SER A 108 -3.37 15.33 3.85
C SER A 108 -4.38 14.28 3.40
N PRO A 109 -5.63 14.30 3.94
CA PRO A 109 -6.65 13.34 3.55
C PRO A 109 -7.21 13.64 2.16
N THR A 110 -7.43 12.60 1.37
CA THR A 110 -8.33 12.64 0.21
C THR A 110 -9.55 11.80 0.51
N VAL A 111 -10.72 12.44 0.63
CA VAL A 111 -11.98 11.76 1.00
C VAL A 111 -12.77 11.45 -0.26
N HIS A 112 -13.21 10.21 -0.39
CA HIS A 112 -14.08 9.73 -1.46
C HIS A 112 -15.41 9.28 -0.88
N SER A 113 -16.51 9.79 -1.45
CA SER A 113 -17.88 9.55 -1.01
C SER A 113 -18.62 8.59 -1.93
N ALA A 114 -19.76 8.09 -1.48
CA ALA A 114 -20.62 7.23 -2.29
C ALA A 114 -20.95 7.84 -3.65
N GLY A 115 -20.75 7.07 -4.73
CA GLY A 115 -20.90 7.48 -6.11
C GLY A 115 -19.64 8.02 -6.76
N GLU A 116 -18.59 8.32 -6.00
CA GLU A 116 -17.30 8.74 -6.55
C GLU A 116 -16.44 7.55 -6.96
N ALA A 117 -15.58 7.78 -7.95
CA ALA A 117 -14.57 6.84 -8.39
C ALA A 117 -13.19 7.50 -8.41
N TYR A 118 -12.13 6.72 -8.14
CA TYR A 118 -10.76 7.17 -8.23
C TYR A 118 -9.84 6.07 -8.77
N VAL A 119 -8.66 6.47 -9.19
CA VAL A 119 -7.59 5.56 -9.59
C VAL A 119 -6.54 5.54 -8.49
N ASP A 120 -6.27 4.35 -7.99
CA ASP A 120 -5.09 4.06 -7.20
C ASP A 120 -4.04 3.51 -8.16
N GLU A 121 -2.96 4.25 -8.35
CA GLU A 121 -1.89 3.90 -9.30
C GLU A 121 -1.12 2.62 -8.88
N GLY A 122 -1.22 2.28 -7.62
CA GLY A 122 -0.74 1.02 -7.05
C GLY A 122 0.69 1.05 -6.53
N THR A 123 1.62 1.72 -7.19
CA THR A 123 3.05 1.69 -6.83
C THR A 123 3.37 2.55 -5.61
N ASP A 124 2.62 3.60 -5.36
CA ASP A 124 2.79 4.46 -4.20
C ASP A 124 2.27 3.78 -2.94
N VAL A 125 3.04 3.88 -1.86
CA VAL A 125 2.62 3.37 -0.55
C VAL A 125 1.51 4.25 0.00
N HIS A 126 0.38 3.63 0.33
CA HIS A 126 -0.81 4.33 0.77
C HIS A 126 -1.57 3.55 1.84
N ILE A 127 -2.51 4.25 2.47
CA ILE A 127 -3.48 3.67 3.39
C ILE A 127 -4.87 4.23 3.06
N ALA A 128 -5.88 3.36 3.08
CA ALA A 128 -7.28 3.76 2.99
C ALA A 128 -8.01 3.36 4.27
N ARG A 129 -8.81 4.28 4.82
CA ARG A 129 -9.48 4.15 6.11
C ARG A 129 -10.94 4.57 6.02
N ASN A 130 -11.77 3.92 6.81
CA ASN A 130 -13.13 4.40 7.08
C ASN A 130 -13.12 5.25 8.37
N GLU A 131 -13.06 6.55 8.21
CA GLU A 131 -13.11 7.53 9.31
C GLU A 131 -14.54 8.03 9.58
N GLY A 132 -15.52 7.49 8.84
CA GLY A 132 -16.94 7.75 9.05
C GLY A 132 -17.53 6.91 10.17
N THR A 133 -18.83 7.13 10.39
CA THR A 133 -19.60 6.43 11.43
C THR A 133 -20.44 5.26 10.91
N THR A 134 -20.45 5.05 9.60
CA THR A 134 -21.17 3.95 8.92
C THR A 134 -20.19 3.10 8.12
N GLU A 135 -20.56 1.86 7.79
CA GLU A 135 -19.78 0.99 6.93
C GLU A 135 -19.53 1.65 5.56
N ALA A 136 -18.28 1.65 5.12
CA ALA A 136 -17.92 1.99 3.75
C ALA A 136 -17.83 0.71 2.91
N VAL A 137 -18.43 0.73 1.71
CA VAL A 137 -18.36 -0.36 0.74
C VAL A 137 -17.73 0.16 -0.53
N VAL A 138 -16.66 -0.50 -0.99
CA VAL A 138 -15.99 -0.14 -2.25
C VAL A 138 -15.89 -1.33 -3.19
N ILE A 139 -16.06 -1.06 -4.47
CA ILE A 139 -15.79 -2.01 -5.55
C ILE A 139 -14.45 -1.65 -6.17
N VAL A 140 -13.55 -2.61 -6.20
CA VAL A 140 -12.18 -2.43 -6.70
C VAL A 140 -11.96 -3.34 -7.89
N THR A 141 -11.60 -2.76 -9.02
CA THR A 141 -11.16 -3.50 -10.20
C THR A 141 -9.65 -3.35 -10.33
N ARG A 142 -8.91 -4.45 -10.19
CA ARG A 142 -7.44 -4.49 -10.28
C ARG A 142 -6.98 -5.05 -11.61
N LEU A 143 -5.98 -4.38 -12.18
CA LEU A 143 -5.27 -4.82 -13.38
C LEU A 143 -3.79 -5.01 -13.00
N ILE A 144 -3.37 -6.24 -12.74
CA ILE A 144 -2.04 -6.54 -12.21
C ILE A 144 -1.35 -7.65 -13.02
N PRO A 145 0.00 -7.76 -13.00
CA PRO A 145 0.69 -8.89 -13.64
C PRO A 145 0.16 -10.23 -13.11
N ALA A 146 -0.09 -11.19 -14.00
CA ALA A 146 -0.57 -12.50 -13.61
C ALA A 146 0.42 -13.20 -12.67
N GLY A 147 -0.12 -13.80 -11.60
CA GLY A 147 0.69 -14.46 -10.57
C GLY A 147 1.27 -13.54 -9.50
N SER A 148 1.10 -12.23 -9.62
CA SER A 148 1.51 -11.29 -8.57
C SER A 148 0.54 -11.31 -7.39
N ALA A 149 1.07 -11.09 -6.17
CA ALA A 149 0.24 -10.80 -5.02
C ALA A 149 -0.54 -9.50 -5.27
N PRO A 150 -1.86 -9.46 -5.01
CA PRO A 150 -2.67 -8.28 -5.30
C PRO A 150 -2.41 -7.12 -4.33
N ARG A 151 -1.67 -7.36 -3.27
CA ARG A 151 -1.32 -6.43 -2.21
C ARG A 151 0.10 -6.73 -1.73
N ILE A 152 0.85 -5.68 -1.45
CA ILE A 152 2.20 -5.71 -0.88
C ILE A 152 2.15 -4.90 0.41
N ASP A 153 2.19 -5.57 1.55
CA ASP A 153 2.15 -4.91 2.85
C ASP A 153 3.41 -4.07 3.08
N GLN A 154 3.22 -2.88 3.61
CA GLN A 154 4.27 -1.91 3.84
C GLN A 154 4.33 -1.53 5.33
N PRO A 155 5.51 -1.13 5.81
CA PRO A 155 5.64 -0.56 7.13
C PRO A 155 4.93 0.79 7.24
N ASP A 156 4.61 1.18 8.47
CA ASP A 156 4.16 2.54 8.75
C ASP A 156 5.28 3.54 8.40
N PRO A 157 5.05 4.50 7.50
CA PRO A 157 6.05 5.51 7.15
C PRO A 157 6.28 6.55 8.25
N GLY A 158 5.42 6.59 9.28
CA GLY A 158 5.48 7.59 10.34
C GLY A 158 5.08 9.01 9.90
N THR A 159 4.45 9.15 8.74
CA THR A 159 4.00 10.45 8.21
C THR A 159 2.64 10.86 8.75
N CYS A 160 1.84 9.90 9.22
CA CYS A 160 0.51 10.14 9.76
C CYS A 160 0.43 9.77 11.26
N PRO A 161 -0.32 10.54 12.08
CA PRO A 161 -0.40 10.34 13.53
C PRO A 161 -1.45 9.29 13.98
N PHE A 162 -1.64 8.20 13.24
CA PHE A 162 -2.62 7.14 13.57
C PHE A 162 -2.09 5.75 13.30
#